data_dc037fc26ec1703abd81eac882f475a5
#
_entry.id   dc037fc26ec1703abd81eac882f475a5
#
_cell.length_a   1.000
_cell.length_b   1.000
_cell.length_c   1.000
_cell.angle_alpha   90.00
_cell.angle_beta   90.00
_cell.angle_gamma   90.00
#
_symmetry.space_group_name_H-M   'P 1'
#
loop_
_entity.id
_entity.type
_entity.pdbx_description
1 polymer ?
#
loop_
_entity_poly.entity_id
_entity_poly.type
_entity_poly.pdbx_seq_one_letter_code
_entity_poly.pdbx_strand_id
1 'polypeptide(L)'
;MYYKEGCATLQTKPQKQVLGILGGLGPAASCYLYQMLIDHTPATCDQDHIDIVISSRASTPDRTAFIMGKSQDDPFAVMEQDGFSLVHYGATVLAIPCNTAHYFYDRLAEALPVPVLNMPRLTVADAKAAGCTKLGILATDGTLAAETYQLACQAQGIDWA
;
A
#
# COMPACT_ATOMS: atom_id res chain seq x y z
N MET A 1 23.71 -31.62 44.57
CA MET A 1 24.61 -30.52 44.15
C MET A 1 23.98 -29.81 42.98
N TYR A 2 23.76 -28.55 43.11
CA TYR A 2 22.85 -27.68 42.37
C TYR A 2 23.20 -27.44 40.89
N TYR A 3 22.20 -27.50 40.02
CA TYR A 3 22.19 -26.67 38.82
C TYR A 3 20.92 -25.78 38.81
N LYS A 4 21.11 -24.51 39.16
CA LYS A 4 20.18 -23.45 38.84
C LYS A 4 20.54 -22.96 37.42
N GLU A 5 19.77 -23.39 36.42
CA GLU A 5 19.82 -22.75 35.13
C GLU A 5 18.89 -21.56 35.11
N GLY A 6 19.51 -20.39 34.97
CA GLY A 6 18.81 -19.14 34.76
C GLY A 6 18.06 -19.21 33.44
N CYS A 7 16.75 -19.08 33.49
CA CYS A 7 15.90 -18.81 32.34
C CYS A 7 16.36 -17.46 31.73
N ALA A 8 17.20 -17.54 30.70
CA ALA A 8 17.50 -16.38 29.87
C ALA A 8 16.20 -15.99 29.17
N THR A 9 15.59 -14.91 29.60
CA THR A 9 14.51 -14.24 28.86
C THR A 9 15.05 -13.93 27.47
N LEU A 10 14.56 -14.66 26.47
CA LEU A 10 14.76 -14.35 25.07
C LEU A 10 14.20 -12.94 24.85
N GLN A 11 15.07 -11.95 24.85
CA GLN A 11 14.73 -10.63 24.31
C GLN A 11 14.45 -10.85 22.83
N THR A 12 13.18 -10.93 22.48
CA THR A 12 12.74 -10.91 21.09
C THR A 12 13.21 -9.58 20.51
N LYS A 13 14.20 -9.62 19.60
CA LYS A 13 14.53 -8.46 18.78
C LYS A 13 13.23 -7.97 18.16
N PRO A 14 12.97 -6.64 18.12
CA PRO A 14 11.79 -6.12 17.44
C PRO A 14 11.76 -6.72 16.03
N GLN A 15 10.63 -7.32 15.67
CA GLN A 15 10.47 -7.94 14.35
C GLN A 15 10.68 -6.85 13.29
N LYS A 16 11.65 -7.04 12.40
CA LYS A 16 11.96 -6.07 11.35
C LYS A 16 10.72 -5.92 10.47
N GLN A 17 10.31 -4.67 10.21
CA GLN A 17 9.18 -4.39 9.34
C GLN A 17 9.56 -4.77 7.90
N VAL A 18 8.68 -5.48 7.20
CA VAL A 18 8.84 -5.87 5.80
C VAL A 18 7.70 -5.23 5.01
N LEU A 19 8.03 -4.41 4.04
CA LEU A 19 7.04 -3.78 3.16
C LEU A 19 6.69 -4.73 2.00
N GLY A 20 5.43 -5.08 1.87
CA GLY A 20 4.90 -5.74 0.69
C GLY A 20 4.38 -4.72 -0.33
N ILE A 21 4.85 -4.77 -1.57
CA ILE A 21 4.32 -3.96 -2.66
C ILE A 21 3.40 -4.82 -3.52
N LEU A 22 2.10 -4.55 -3.43
CA LEU A 22 1.07 -5.15 -4.28
C LEU A 22 1.02 -4.34 -5.58
N GLY A 23 1.85 -4.75 -6.54
CA GLY A 23 2.21 -4.01 -7.73
C GLY A 23 1.78 -4.66 -9.03
N GLY A 24 2.35 -4.18 -10.14
CA GLY A 24 1.98 -4.60 -11.49
C GLY A 24 0.74 -3.89 -12.05
N LEU A 25 0.17 -2.98 -11.29
CA LEU A 25 -1.10 -2.28 -11.56
C LEU A 25 -1.00 -0.82 -12.12
N GLY A 26 0.05 -0.37 -12.73
CA GLY A 26 1.05 -0.66 -13.66
C GLY A 26 2.47 -0.94 -13.10
N PRO A 27 3.21 -1.70 -13.87
CA PRO A 27 4.55 -2.11 -13.50
C PRO A 27 5.53 -0.95 -13.30
N ALA A 28 5.45 0.08 -14.13
CA ALA A 28 6.31 1.26 -14.00
C ALA A 28 6.11 1.99 -12.66
N ALA A 29 4.87 2.10 -12.16
CA ALA A 29 4.59 2.71 -10.86
C ALA A 29 5.19 1.89 -9.71
N SER A 30 5.18 0.56 -9.81
CA SER A 30 5.79 -0.33 -8.82
C SER A 30 7.30 -0.18 -8.78
N CYS A 31 7.94 -0.09 -9.94
CA CYS A 31 9.37 0.16 -10.07
C CYS A 31 9.75 1.55 -9.52
N TYR A 32 8.96 2.57 -9.83
CA TYR A 32 9.19 3.93 -9.34
C TYR A 32 9.05 4.03 -7.82
N LEU A 33 8.00 3.40 -7.22
CA LEU A 33 7.88 3.35 -5.76
C LEU A 33 9.10 2.69 -5.12
N TYR A 34 9.57 1.57 -5.67
CA TYR A 34 10.75 0.90 -5.14
C TYR A 34 12.00 1.80 -5.21
N GLN A 35 12.22 2.49 -6.33
CA GLN A 35 13.32 3.45 -6.45
C GLN A 35 13.18 4.59 -5.43
N MET A 36 12.00 5.17 -5.26
CA MET A 36 11.77 6.21 -4.26
C MET A 36 12.06 5.74 -2.85
N LEU A 37 11.73 4.51 -2.51
CA LEU A 37 12.03 3.94 -1.18
C LEU A 37 13.55 3.83 -0.95
N ILE A 38 14.31 3.46 -1.97
CA ILE A 38 15.79 3.44 -1.91
C ILE A 38 16.32 4.87 -1.72
N ASP A 39 15.90 5.80 -2.56
CA ASP A 39 16.41 7.17 -2.58
C ASP A 39 16.10 7.97 -1.31
N HIS A 40 14.96 7.66 -0.64
CA HIS A 40 14.50 8.37 0.55
C HIS A 40 14.80 7.64 1.87
N THR A 41 15.37 6.43 1.82
CA THR A 41 15.80 5.74 3.04
C THR A 41 17.18 6.29 3.46
N PRO A 42 17.32 6.85 4.67
CA PRO A 42 18.63 7.32 5.17
C PRO A 42 19.49 6.12 5.52
N ALA A 43 20.16 5.54 4.51
CA ALA A 43 20.99 4.35 4.63
C ALA A 43 22.47 4.70 4.40
N THR A 44 23.35 4.08 5.17
CA THR A 44 24.82 4.16 5.01
C THR A 44 25.41 2.85 4.49
N CYS A 45 24.65 1.78 4.54
CA CYS A 45 24.97 0.46 3.99
C CYS A 45 23.69 -0.27 3.58
N ASP A 46 23.81 -1.38 2.84
CA ASP A 46 22.65 -2.14 2.34
C ASP A 46 21.68 -2.60 3.44
N GLN A 47 22.23 -2.92 4.62
CA GLN A 47 21.46 -3.41 5.76
C GLN A 47 20.58 -2.37 6.45
N ASP A 48 20.79 -1.09 6.16
CA ASP A 48 20.01 0.03 6.67
C ASP A 48 18.69 0.22 5.87
N HIS A 49 18.62 -0.35 4.66
CA HIS A 49 17.42 -0.27 3.84
C HIS A 49 16.24 -1.09 4.39
N ILE A 50 15.04 -0.73 3.93
CA ILE A 50 13.79 -1.43 4.26
C ILE A 50 13.78 -2.79 3.55
N ASP A 51 13.41 -3.87 4.25
CA ASP A 51 13.16 -5.16 3.61
C ASP A 51 11.86 -5.06 2.80
N ILE A 52 11.90 -5.46 1.52
CA ILE A 52 10.77 -5.29 0.60
C ILE A 52 10.52 -6.59 -0.15
N VAL A 53 9.24 -6.97 -0.26
CA VAL A 53 8.74 -8.03 -1.16
C VAL A 53 7.80 -7.40 -2.17
N ILE A 54 7.98 -7.69 -3.45
CA ILE A 54 7.18 -7.11 -4.53
C ILE A 54 6.46 -8.22 -5.30
N SER A 55 5.12 -8.13 -5.38
CA SER A 55 4.34 -8.81 -6.39
C SER A 55 4.08 -7.85 -7.54
N SER A 56 4.52 -8.19 -8.75
CA SER A 56 4.29 -7.36 -9.94
C SER A 56 3.48 -8.15 -10.97
N ARG A 57 2.16 -8.25 -10.73
CA ARG A 57 1.22 -8.98 -11.58
C ARG A 57 0.56 -8.04 -12.60
N ALA A 58 1.17 -7.89 -13.77
CA ALA A 58 0.63 -7.06 -14.85
C ALA A 58 -0.66 -7.62 -15.47
N SER A 59 -0.94 -8.93 -15.30
CA SER A 59 -2.15 -9.60 -15.78
C SER A 59 -3.40 -9.39 -14.91
N THR A 60 -3.30 -8.59 -13.83
CA THR A 60 -4.47 -8.21 -13.01
C THR A 60 -5.49 -7.48 -13.88
N PRO A 61 -6.79 -7.85 -13.85
CA PRO A 61 -7.83 -7.21 -14.65
C PRO A 61 -7.85 -5.69 -14.54
N ASP A 62 -8.34 -5.02 -15.58
CA ASP A 62 -8.37 -3.55 -15.63
C ASP A 62 -9.33 -2.97 -14.58
N ARG A 63 -8.78 -2.23 -13.64
CA ARG A 63 -9.53 -1.59 -12.53
C ARG A 63 -10.52 -0.56 -13.04
N THR A 64 -10.11 0.28 -13.99
CA THR A 64 -10.99 1.30 -14.58
C THR A 64 -12.15 0.67 -15.35
N ALA A 65 -11.87 -0.34 -16.18
CA ALA A 65 -12.92 -1.02 -16.94
C ALA A 65 -13.94 -1.69 -16.00
N PHE A 66 -13.48 -2.29 -14.90
CA PHE A 66 -14.37 -2.89 -13.90
C PHE A 66 -15.23 -1.83 -13.19
N ILE A 67 -14.63 -0.76 -12.66
CA ILE A 67 -15.31 0.32 -11.93
C ILE A 67 -16.35 1.01 -12.82
N MET A 68 -16.02 1.20 -14.10
CA MET A 68 -16.90 1.82 -15.09
C MET A 68 -17.98 0.86 -15.66
N GLY A 69 -18.05 -0.38 -15.19
CA GLY A 69 -18.99 -1.41 -15.67
C GLY A 69 -18.73 -1.90 -17.11
N LYS A 70 -17.54 -1.64 -17.64
CA LYS A 70 -17.11 -2.06 -18.99
C LYS A 70 -16.53 -3.48 -19.01
N SER A 71 -16.18 -4.04 -17.85
CA SER A 71 -15.72 -5.43 -17.66
C SER A 71 -16.40 -6.03 -16.43
N GLN A 72 -16.63 -7.36 -16.48
CA GLN A 72 -17.10 -8.15 -15.33
C GLN A 72 -15.93 -8.82 -14.59
N ASP A 73 -14.72 -8.69 -15.08
CA ASP A 73 -13.52 -9.30 -14.50
C ASP A 73 -13.13 -8.51 -13.24
N ASP A 74 -13.55 -8.99 -12.05
CA ASP A 74 -13.24 -8.34 -10.76
C ASP A 74 -11.75 -8.47 -10.42
N PRO A 75 -10.99 -7.37 -10.34
CA PRO A 75 -9.57 -7.39 -9.96
C PRO A 75 -9.33 -7.85 -8.52
N PHE A 76 -10.33 -7.77 -7.66
CA PHE A 76 -10.17 -7.98 -6.21
C PHE A 76 -9.59 -9.36 -5.88
N ALA A 77 -10.13 -10.45 -6.44
CA ALA A 77 -9.68 -11.80 -6.12
C ALA A 77 -8.19 -12.01 -6.41
N VAL A 78 -7.70 -11.41 -7.50
CA VAL A 78 -6.28 -11.46 -7.88
C VAL A 78 -5.43 -10.64 -6.93
N MET A 79 -5.90 -9.43 -6.57
CA MET A 79 -5.20 -8.54 -5.63
C MET A 79 -5.15 -9.15 -4.21
N GLU A 80 -6.23 -9.76 -3.76
CA GLU A 80 -6.30 -10.45 -2.48
C GLU A 80 -5.32 -11.63 -2.43
N GLN A 81 -5.30 -12.48 -3.47
CA GLN A 81 -4.35 -13.58 -3.58
C GLN A 81 -2.89 -13.11 -3.52
N ASP A 82 -2.57 -12.03 -4.22
CA ASP A 82 -1.23 -11.46 -4.20
C ASP A 82 -0.90 -10.85 -2.84
N GLY A 83 -1.88 -10.23 -2.18
CA GLY A 83 -1.74 -9.75 -0.81
C GLY A 83 -1.38 -10.85 0.17
N PHE A 84 -2.11 -11.99 0.15
CA PHE A 84 -1.78 -13.16 0.96
C PHE A 84 -0.40 -13.73 0.63
N SER A 85 -0.01 -13.76 -0.64
CA SER A 85 1.31 -14.21 -1.04
C SER A 85 2.42 -13.34 -0.45
N LEU A 86 2.25 -12.01 -0.49
CA LEU A 86 3.18 -11.06 0.13
C LEU A 86 3.29 -11.28 1.65
N VAL A 87 2.16 -11.49 2.34
CA VAL A 87 2.15 -11.81 3.76
C VAL A 87 2.86 -13.14 4.04
N HIS A 88 2.62 -14.15 3.21
CA HIS A 88 3.32 -15.45 3.32
C HIS A 88 4.83 -15.30 3.17
N TYR A 89 5.30 -14.38 2.33
CA TYR A 89 6.73 -14.03 2.19
C TYR A 89 7.25 -13.09 3.27
N GLY A 90 6.45 -12.80 4.29
CA GLY A 90 6.88 -12.07 5.48
C GLY A 90 6.54 -10.60 5.52
N ALA A 91 5.76 -10.08 4.55
CA ALA A 91 5.31 -8.69 4.60
C ALA A 91 4.48 -8.42 5.86
N THR A 92 4.79 -7.34 6.57
CA THR A 92 4.11 -6.91 7.81
C THR A 92 3.22 -5.68 7.58
N VAL A 93 3.35 -5.06 6.41
CA VAL A 93 2.54 -3.94 5.93
C VAL A 93 2.52 -3.96 4.42
N LEU A 94 1.40 -3.56 3.78
CA LEU A 94 1.27 -3.53 2.33
C LEU A 94 1.08 -2.12 1.79
N ALA A 95 1.66 -1.85 0.61
CA ALA A 95 1.43 -0.64 -0.17
C ALA A 95 0.96 -1.00 -1.59
N ILE A 96 0.09 -0.17 -2.16
CA ILE A 96 -0.48 -0.35 -3.49
C ILE A 96 -0.15 0.89 -4.33
N PRO A 97 0.87 0.86 -5.21
CA PRO A 97 1.24 2.01 -6.04
C PRO A 97 0.29 2.20 -7.25
N CYS A 98 -1.00 2.26 -6.98
CA CYS A 98 -2.05 2.45 -7.98
C CYS A 98 -3.24 3.19 -7.37
N ASN A 99 -3.52 4.40 -7.85
CA ASN A 99 -4.64 5.19 -7.35
C ASN A 99 -5.98 4.49 -7.55
N THR A 100 -6.27 4.01 -8.76
CA THR A 100 -7.53 3.35 -9.10
C THR A 100 -7.77 2.07 -8.29
N ALA A 101 -6.69 1.34 -7.91
CA ALA A 101 -6.80 0.13 -7.10
C ALA A 101 -7.29 0.40 -5.66
N HIS A 102 -7.23 1.65 -5.19
CA HIS A 102 -7.78 2.02 -3.87
C HIS A 102 -9.30 1.98 -3.80
N TYR A 103 -10.00 1.81 -4.93
CA TYR A 103 -11.41 1.40 -4.94
C TYR A 103 -11.64 0.10 -4.16
N PHE A 104 -10.67 -0.81 -4.16
CA PHE A 104 -10.73 -2.10 -3.47
C PHE A 104 -10.15 -2.05 -2.05
N TYR A 105 -9.73 -0.86 -1.57
CA TYR A 105 -8.98 -0.71 -0.32
C TYR A 105 -9.71 -1.32 0.88
N ASP A 106 -10.98 -0.99 1.10
CA ASP A 106 -11.71 -1.44 2.28
C ASP A 106 -11.87 -2.97 2.28
N ARG A 107 -12.15 -3.58 1.11
CA ARG A 107 -12.21 -5.05 0.96
C ARG A 107 -10.85 -5.70 1.24
N LEU A 108 -9.75 -5.11 0.76
CA LEU A 108 -8.40 -5.63 1.01
C LEU A 108 -7.99 -5.47 2.47
N ALA A 109 -8.29 -4.33 3.09
CA ALA A 109 -7.97 -4.07 4.48
C ALA A 109 -8.75 -4.97 5.45
N GLU A 110 -9.96 -5.40 5.08
CA GLU A 110 -10.76 -6.37 5.84
C GLU A 110 -10.25 -7.80 5.67
N ALA A 111 -9.84 -8.19 4.44
CA ALA A 111 -9.45 -9.55 4.12
C ALA A 111 -8.02 -9.90 4.59
N LEU A 112 -7.10 -8.95 4.54
CA LEU A 112 -5.67 -9.21 4.76
C LEU A 112 -5.28 -9.05 6.25
N PRO A 113 -4.43 -9.93 6.79
CA PRO A 113 -4.08 -9.95 8.21
C PRO A 113 -3.04 -8.90 8.62
N VAL A 114 -2.63 -8.02 7.71
CA VAL A 114 -1.66 -6.94 7.94
C VAL A 114 -2.21 -5.60 7.46
N PRO A 115 -1.76 -4.48 8.01
CA PRO A 115 -2.20 -3.16 7.55
C PRO A 115 -1.92 -2.94 6.07
N VAL A 116 -2.86 -2.33 5.37
CA VAL A 116 -2.71 -1.82 4.00
C VAL A 116 -2.64 -0.30 4.06
N LEU A 117 -1.59 0.29 3.49
CA LEU A 117 -1.43 1.74 3.43
C LEU A 117 -2.43 2.34 2.43
N ASN A 118 -3.20 3.32 2.87
CA ASN A 118 -4.13 4.04 2.00
C ASN A 118 -3.44 5.28 1.42
N MET A 119 -2.86 5.14 0.24
CA MET A 119 -2.11 6.22 -0.41
C MET A 119 -2.94 7.51 -0.61
N PRO A 120 -4.18 7.49 -1.11
CA PRO A 120 -5.00 8.70 -1.22
C PRO A 120 -5.20 9.42 0.12
N ARG A 121 -5.55 8.70 1.18
CA ARG A 121 -5.73 9.30 2.52
C ARG A 121 -4.44 9.91 3.07
N LEU A 122 -3.31 9.23 2.88
CA LEU A 122 -1.99 9.72 3.30
C LEU A 122 -1.61 10.99 2.51
N THR A 123 -1.79 10.99 1.19
CA THR A 123 -1.50 12.14 0.33
C THR A 123 -2.31 13.37 0.76
N VAL A 124 -3.61 13.21 1.02
CA VAL A 124 -4.47 14.33 1.45
C VAL A 124 -4.09 14.81 2.86
N ALA A 125 -3.73 13.88 3.76
CA ALA A 125 -3.27 14.23 5.11
C ALA A 125 -1.97 15.05 5.06
N ASP A 126 -1.00 14.66 4.23
CA ASP A 126 0.25 15.39 4.03
C ASP A 126 0.01 16.78 3.44
N ALA A 127 -0.86 16.89 2.43
CA ALA A 127 -1.24 18.18 1.86
C ALA A 127 -1.87 19.10 2.91
N LYS A 128 -2.75 18.56 3.76
CA LYS A 128 -3.33 19.32 4.88
C LYS A 128 -2.27 19.79 5.86
N ALA A 129 -1.35 18.91 6.24
CA ALA A 129 -0.25 19.25 7.14
C ALA A 129 0.66 20.33 6.55
N ALA A 130 0.80 20.39 5.23
CA ALA A 130 1.50 21.44 4.50
C ALA A 130 0.69 22.77 4.38
N GLY A 131 -0.53 22.83 4.94
CA GLY A 131 -1.38 24.02 4.94
C GLY A 131 -2.27 24.19 3.70
N CYS A 132 -2.41 23.16 2.85
CA CYS A 132 -3.32 23.21 1.72
C CYS A 132 -4.77 23.19 2.19
N THR A 133 -5.59 24.11 1.66
CA THR A 133 -7.04 24.20 1.93
C THR A 133 -7.89 23.70 0.77
N LYS A 134 -7.30 23.57 -0.41
CA LYS A 134 -7.95 23.08 -1.64
C LYS A 134 -6.97 22.28 -2.48
N LEU A 135 -7.42 21.16 -3.04
CA LEU A 135 -6.64 20.29 -3.94
C LEU A 135 -7.28 20.17 -5.31
N GLY A 136 -6.46 20.26 -6.37
CA GLY A 136 -6.85 19.85 -7.72
C GLY A 136 -6.62 18.35 -7.90
N ILE A 137 -7.62 17.61 -8.39
CA ILE A 137 -7.52 16.16 -8.60
C ILE A 137 -7.38 15.87 -10.09
N LEU A 138 -6.19 15.39 -10.50
CA LEU A 138 -5.91 14.89 -11.84
C LEU A 138 -5.75 13.37 -11.78
N ALA A 139 -6.70 12.63 -12.32
CA ALA A 139 -6.75 11.17 -12.18
C ALA A 139 -7.42 10.51 -13.40
N THR A 140 -7.35 9.16 -13.43
CA THR A 140 -8.11 8.39 -14.42
C THR A 140 -9.61 8.44 -14.14
N ASP A 141 -10.42 8.18 -15.17
CA ASP A 141 -11.89 8.13 -15.03
C ASP A 141 -12.32 7.15 -13.91
N GLY A 142 -11.66 5.99 -13.79
CA GLY A 142 -11.94 5.02 -12.74
C GLY A 142 -11.64 5.56 -11.33
N THR A 143 -10.56 6.32 -11.15
CA THR A 143 -10.23 6.94 -9.86
C THR A 143 -11.23 8.04 -9.51
N LEU A 144 -11.65 8.84 -10.50
CA LEU A 144 -12.67 9.89 -10.31
C LEU A 144 -14.03 9.28 -9.98
N ALA A 145 -14.43 8.24 -10.72
CA ALA A 145 -15.71 7.54 -10.48
C ALA A 145 -15.74 6.81 -9.11
N ALA A 146 -14.60 6.35 -8.62
CA ALA A 146 -14.46 5.74 -7.30
C ALA A 146 -14.42 6.76 -6.15
N GLU A 147 -14.32 8.07 -6.44
CA GLU A 147 -14.29 9.17 -5.48
C GLU A 147 -13.21 9.03 -4.39
N THR A 148 -12.14 8.27 -4.64
CA THR A 148 -11.13 7.92 -3.62
C THR A 148 -10.46 9.15 -2.98
N TYR A 149 -10.10 10.15 -3.79
CA TYR A 149 -9.52 11.40 -3.30
C TYR A 149 -10.56 12.37 -2.76
N GLN A 150 -11.74 12.44 -3.38
CA GLN A 150 -12.84 13.28 -2.95
C GLN A 150 -13.28 12.92 -1.53
N LEU A 151 -13.46 11.62 -1.26
CA LEU A 151 -13.78 11.11 0.08
C LEU A 151 -12.65 11.37 1.09
N ALA A 152 -11.38 11.25 0.67
CA ALA A 152 -10.25 11.58 1.52
C ALA A 152 -10.19 13.08 1.86
N CYS A 153 -10.45 13.96 0.90
CA CYS A 153 -10.54 15.41 1.10
C CYS A 153 -11.69 15.76 2.04
N GLN A 154 -12.88 15.20 1.82
CA GLN A 154 -14.04 15.39 2.68
C GLN A 154 -13.75 15.00 4.14
N ALA A 155 -13.12 13.84 4.35
CA ALA A 155 -12.77 13.35 5.69
C ALA A 155 -11.76 14.28 6.41
N GLN A 156 -10.93 15.00 5.67
CA GLN A 156 -9.94 15.93 6.19
C GLN A 156 -10.43 17.40 6.23
N GLY A 157 -11.61 17.70 5.70
CA GLY A 157 -12.14 19.06 5.61
C GLY A 157 -11.33 19.94 4.63
N ILE A 158 -10.87 19.38 3.51
CA ILE A 158 -10.17 20.05 2.43
C ILE A 158 -11.10 20.14 1.22
N ASP A 159 -11.19 21.30 0.59
CA ASP A 159 -11.92 21.46 -0.67
C ASP A 159 -11.17 20.80 -1.83
N TRP A 160 -11.90 20.45 -2.89
CA TRP A 160 -11.30 19.91 -4.11
C TRP A 160 -11.97 20.43 -5.38
N ALA A 161 -11.27 20.28 -6.51
CA ALA A 161 -11.75 20.60 -7.86
C ALA A 161 -11.20 19.60 -8.89
#